data_9761e7ac00837e2979f77d16e72b318f
#
_entry.id   9761e7ac00837e2979f77d16e72b318f
#
_cell.length_a   1.000
_cell.length_b   1.000
_cell.length_c   1.000
_cell.angle_alpha   90.00
_cell.angle_beta   90.00
_cell.angle_gamma   90.00
#
_symmetry.space_group_name_H-M   'P 1'
#
loop_
_entity.id
_entity.type
_entity.pdbx_description
1 polymer ?
#
loop_
_entity_poly.entity_id
_entity_poly.type
_entity_poly.pdbx_seq_one_letter_code
_entity_poly.pdbx_strand_id
1 'polypeptide(L)'
;MVWSSAGVCPVWCWPPGHRMNWQGEQKPALQIGLQPSGFVRISARRFVVGKIFTLPREGLSYSTTMRATFLAYAWASSPERIVVAAAVTLCFALLARGVRGVAQSGAVAGGIVCFALFASAGPGAFAALATLFVATWTSTRLGYRRKQELGLAERREGRNAWQVLANLVAAAVAALIFAATGTHVWLNAMIAALAAAAADTVASEIGQSIRRDARMITTGKRVPAGTDGGITVPGTAAGLAASVAVTAVAAATGVIDPRCIWIPVVAGFAGMVLDSILGATLQRRGWISNEGVNLWSTLAAAVAAYAVRP
;
A
#
# COMPACT_ATOMS: atom_id res chain seq x y z
N MET A 1 27.85 -32.07 26.47
CA MET A 1 27.18 -30.77 26.26
C MET A 1 26.14 -30.94 25.17
N VAL A 2 24.88 -31.06 25.55
CA VAL A 2 23.75 -31.30 24.62
C VAL A 2 23.03 -29.99 24.46
N TRP A 3 22.93 -29.48 23.24
CA TRP A 3 22.12 -28.29 22.92
C TRP A 3 20.73 -28.79 22.50
N SER A 4 19.72 -28.44 23.31
CA SER A 4 18.31 -28.62 23.01
C SER A 4 17.81 -27.39 22.28
N SER A 5 17.35 -27.56 21.04
CA SER A 5 16.67 -26.55 20.25
C SER A 5 15.20 -26.52 20.64
N ALA A 6 14.81 -25.54 21.47
CA ALA A 6 13.41 -25.25 21.74
C ALA A 6 12.91 -24.16 20.76
N GLY A 7 12.03 -24.55 19.84
CA GLY A 7 11.32 -23.65 18.95
C GLY A 7 10.35 -22.78 19.74
N VAL A 8 10.41 -21.49 19.52
CA VAL A 8 9.50 -20.49 20.10
C VAL A 8 8.21 -20.46 19.28
N CYS A 9 7.11 -20.98 19.84
CA CYS A 9 5.76 -20.77 19.36
C CYS A 9 5.29 -19.34 19.70
N PRO A 10 4.64 -18.61 18.79
CA PRO A 10 4.03 -17.34 19.12
C PRO A 10 2.78 -17.57 19.99
N VAL A 11 2.81 -17.03 21.20
CA VAL A 11 1.74 -17.07 22.17
C VAL A 11 0.58 -16.18 21.72
N TRP A 12 -0.53 -16.77 21.31
CA TRP A 12 -1.82 -16.11 21.17
C TRP A 12 -2.44 -15.98 22.57
N CYS A 13 -2.59 -14.77 23.07
CA CYS A 13 -3.35 -14.52 24.30
C CYS A 13 -4.84 -14.74 24.05
N TRP A 14 -5.39 -15.80 24.59
CA TRP A 14 -6.82 -16.04 24.74
C TRP A 14 -7.28 -15.58 26.14
N PRO A 15 -8.49 -15.03 26.27
CA PRO A 15 -9.05 -14.72 27.57
C PRO A 15 -9.33 -16.03 28.37
N PRO A 16 -9.19 -16.01 29.68
CA PRO A 16 -9.32 -17.22 30.50
C PRO A 16 -10.80 -17.65 30.59
N GLY A 17 -11.09 -18.89 30.19
CA GLY A 17 -12.41 -19.48 30.45
C GLY A 17 -12.86 -20.63 29.57
N HIS A 18 -12.24 -21.00 28.49
CA HIS A 18 -12.71 -22.13 27.66
C HIS A 18 -11.73 -23.30 27.63
N ARG A 19 -12.10 -24.40 28.29
CA ARG A 19 -11.44 -25.72 28.12
C ARG A 19 -12.03 -26.41 26.90
N MET A 20 -11.21 -26.74 25.90
CA MET A 20 -11.59 -27.65 24.83
C MET A 20 -11.36 -29.11 25.29
N ASN A 21 -12.40 -29.92 25.16
CA ASN A 21 -12.35 -31.36 25.39
C ASN A 21 -12.00 -32.05 24.06
N TRP A 22 -10.84 -32.71 23.98
CA TRP A 22 -10.44 -33.50 22.84
C TRP A 22 -10.98 -34.92 22.97
N GLN A 23 -12.08 -35.23 22.29
CA GLN A 23 -12.45 -36.62 22.00
C GLN A 23 -11.94 -36.96 20.60
N GLY A 24 -11.13 -38.05 20.58
CA GLY A 24 -10.48 -38.50 19.35
C GLY A 24 -11.48 -39.03 18.33
N GLU A 25 -11.49 -38.41 17.16
CA GLU A 25 -12.22 -38.92 16.00
C GLU A 25 -11.35 -39.93 15.23
N GLN A 26 -11.87 -41.14 15.07
CA GLN A 26 -11.30 -42.21 14.26
C GLN A 26 -11.36 -41.82 12.77
N LYS A 27 -10.29 -42.12 12.04
CA LYS A 27 -10.20 -41.96 10.59
C LYS A 27 -11.27 -42.82 9.91
N PRO A 28 -12.03 -42.31 8.93
CA PRO A 28 -12.96 -43.12 8.16
C PRO A 28 -12.20 -44.14 7.28
N ALA A 29 -12.48 -45.40 7.49
CA ALA A 29 -12.00 -46.50 6.65
C ALA A 29 -12.71 -46.51 5.32
N LEU A 30 -11.99 -46.73 4.23
CA LEU A 30 -12.52 -46.93 2.88
C LEU A 30 -13.34 -48.22 2.85
N GLN A 31 -14.65 -48.18 2.80
CA GLN A 31 -15.50 -49.34 2.57
C GLN A 31 -15.74 -49.53 1.07
N ILE A 32 -15.21 -50.58 0.50
CA ILE A 32 -15.50 -51.04 -0.86
C ILE A 32 -16.63 -52.05 -0.74
N GLY A 33 -17.84 -51.63 -1.15
CA GLY A 33 -19.00 -52.52 -1.25
C GLY A 33 -19.19 -53.02 -2.67
N LEU A 34 -19.10 -54.34 -2.89
CA LEU A 34 -19.46 -55.00 -4.18
C LEU A 34 -20.95 -55.30 -4.17
N GLN A 35 -21.68 -54.76 -5.14
CA GLN A 35 -23.07 -55.16 -5.42
C GLN A 35 -23.14 -56.23 -6.53
N PRO A 36 -24.16 -57.10 -6.49
CA PRO A 36 -24.21 -58.31 -7.36
C PRO A 36 -24.54 -58.04 -8.85
N SER A 37 -24.57 -56.85 -9.33
CA SER A 37 -24.97 -56.49 -10.71
C SER A 37 -23.84 -55.98 -11.59
N GLY A 38 -22.58 -56.21 -11.24
CA GLY A 38 -21.44 -56.06 -12.17
C GLY A 38 -21.12 -54.63 -12.66
N PHE A 39 -21.78 -53.61 -12.14
CA PHE A 39 -21.49 -52.22 -12.49
C PHE A 39 -20.68 -51.53 -11.39
N VAL A 40 -19.44 -51.14 -11.66
CA VAL A 40 -18.62 -50.30 -10.80
C VAL A 40 -19.09 -48.84 -10.97
N ARG A 41 -19.85 -48.34 -10.01
CA ARG A 41 -20.24 -46.93 -9.96
C ARG A 41 -19.14 -46.17 -9.18
N ILE A 42 -18.21 -45.55 -9.88
CA ILE A 42 -17.27 -44.59 -9.30
C ILE A 42 -18.04 -43.29 -9.04
N SER A 43 -18.56 -43.12 -7.84
CA SER A 43 -19.09 -41.85 -7.38
C SER A 43 -17.95 -40.97 -6.95
N ALA A 44 -17.48 -40.10 -7.84
CA ALA A 44 -16.61 -39.00 -7.49
C ALA A 44 -17.42 -37.98 -6.67
N ARG A 45 -17.46 -38.17 -5.35
CA ARG A 45 -17.89 -37.07 -4.47
C ARG A 45 -16.84 -35.99 -4.56
N ARG A 46 -17.22 -34.86 -5.18
CA ARG A 46 -16.48 -33.61 -5.05
C ARG A 46 -16.22 -33.41 -3.57
N PHE A 47 -14.93 -33.32 -3.21
CA PHE A 47 -14.50 -32.83 -1.91
C PHE A 47 -14.90 -31.33 -1.88
N VAL A 48 -16.12 -31.05 -1.50
CA VAL A 48 -16.50 -29.75 -0.97
C VAL A 48 -15.97 -29.75 0.47
N VAL A 49 -14.81 -29.14 0.69
CA VAL A 49 -14.38 -28.71 2.02
C VAL A 49 -15.31 -27.55 2.41
N GLY A 50 -16.55 -27.91 2.72
CA GLY A 50 -17.55 -27.04 3.31
C GLY A 50 -17.82 -27.53 4.70
N LYS A 51 -16.96 -27.22 5.68
CA LYS A 51 -17.45 -27.04 7.03
C LYS A 51 -18.40 -25.85 6.96
N ILE A 52 -19.69 -26.14 6.83
CA ILE A 52 -20.74 -25.20 7.12
C ILE A 52 -20.59 -24.86 8.59
N PHE A 53 -19.92 -23.74 8.86
CA PHE A 53 -19.98 -23.06 10.14
C PHE A 53 -21.43 -22.54 10.25
N THR A 54 -22.30 -23.30 10.91
CA THR A 54 -23.58 -22.78 11.40
C THR A 54 -23.24 -21.78 12.50
N LEU A 55 -23.17 -20.50 12.09
CA LEU A 55 -22.98 -19.38 13.01
C LEU A 55 -24.23 -19.26 13.89
N PRO A 56 -24.10 -19.10 15.21
CA PRO A 56 -25.21 -18.70 16.06
C PRO A 56 -25.76 -17.37 15.55
N ARG A 57 -27.06 -17.23 15.45
CA ARG A 57 -27.80 -16.04 14.99
C ARG A 57 -27.78 -14.88 16.00
N GLU A 58 -26.80 -14.82 16.87
CA GLU A 58 -26.67 -13.71 17.81
C GLU A 58 -25.60 -12.75 17.27
N GLY A 59 -26.01 -11.50 17.04
CA GLY A 59 -25.34 -10.33 16.52
C GLY A 59 -23.82 -10.20 16.71
N LEU A 60 -23.04 -11.03 16.06
CA LEU A 60 -21.61 -10.85 15.95
C LEU A 60 -21.35 -9.77 14.89
N SER A 61 -21.14 -8.56 15.35
CA SER A 61 -20.37 -7.57 14.60
C SER A 61 -19.01 -8.23 14.27
N TYR A 62 -18.90 -8.83 13.09
CA TYR A 62 -17.60 -9.26 12.58
C TYR A 62 -16.68 -8.06 12.62
N SER A 63 -15.62 -8.15 13.41
CA SER A 63 -14.66 -7.06 13.49
C SER A 63 -14.17 -6.75 12.07
N THR A 64 -13.98 -5.49 11.76
CA THR A 64 -13.52 -5.02 10.44
C THR A 64 -12.25 -5.76 10.01
N THR A 65 -11.43 -6.16 10.97
CA THR A 65 -10.22 -6.99 10.79
C THR A 65 -10.51 -8.38 10.22
N MET A 66 -11.56 -9.07 10.68
CA MET A 66 -11.93 -10.39 10.11
C MET A 66 -12.42 -10.27 8.66
N ARG A 67 -13.15 -9.21 8.34
CA ARG A 67 -13.59 -8.95 6.95
C ARG A 67 -12.40 -8.67 6.05
N ALA A 68 -11.44 -7.85 6.50
CA ALA A 68 -10.23 -7.54 5.77
C ALA A 68 -9.39 -8.79 5.46
N THR A 69 -9.15 -9.62 6.46
CA THR A 69 -8.41 -10.87 6.32
C THR A 69 -9.12 -11.85 5.38
N PHE A 70 -10.44 -11.95 5.47
CA PHE A 70 -11.24 -12.79 4.60
C PHE A 70 -11.19 -12.31 3.14
N LEU A 71 -11.33 -11.02 2.90
CA LEU A 71 -11.26 -10.43 1.55
C LEU A 71 -9.87 -10.59 0.93
N ALA A 72 -8.81 -10.38 1.70
CA ALA A 72 -7.43 -10.58 1.24
C ALA A 72 -7.16 -12.06 0.91
N TYR A 73 -7.65 -12.99 1.73
CA TYR A 73 -7.52 -14.43 1.48
C TYR A 73 -8.35 -14.87 0.26
N ALA A 74 -9.59 -14.40 0.14
CA ALA A 74 -10.46 -14.69 -1.00
C ALA A 74 -9.84 -14.17 -2.31
N TRP A 75 -9.23 -12.98 -2.27
CA TRP A 75 -8.49 -12.44 -3.40
C TRP A 75 -7.26 -13.29 -3.74
N ALA A 76 -6.43 -13.63 -2.75
CA ALA A 76 -5.20 -14.39 -2.95
C ALA A 76 -5.45 -15.79 -3.54
N SER A 77 -6.60 -16.40 -3.23
CA SER A 77 -7.02 -17.72 -3.72
C SER A 77 -7.81 -17.70 -5.03
N SER A 78 -8.18 -16.51 -5.54
CA SER A 78 -8.94 -16.38 -6.78
C SER A 78 -8.08 -16.70 -8.01
N PRO A 79 -8.45 -17.65 -8.88
CA PRO A 79 -7.72 -17.95 -10.11
C PRO A 79 -7.78 -16.79 -11.11
N GLU A 80 -8.79 -15.94 -11.01
CA GLU A 80 -9.06 -14.83 -11.93
C GLU A 80 -8.28 -13.57 -11.57
N ARG A 81 -7.65 -13.52 -10.39
CA ARG A 81 -6.97 -12.32 -9.87
C ARG A 81 -5.97 -11.70 -10.84
N ILE A 82 -5.22 -12.53 -11.56
CA ILE A 82 -4.19 -12.07 -12.51
C ILE A 82 -4.84 -11.38 -13.71
N VAL A 83 -5.91 -11.97 -14.26
CA VAL A 83 -6.64 -11.41 -15.41
C VAL A 83 -7.31 -10.09 -15.02
N VAL A 84 -7.97 -10.04 -13.86
CA VAL A 84 -8.61 -8.83 -13.34
C VAL A 84 -7.57 -7.75 -13.07
N ALA A 85 -6.45 -8.10 -12.41
CA ALA A 85 -5.35 -7.17 -12.17
C ALA A 85 -4.78 -6.60 -13.48
N ALA A 86 -4.58 -7.43 -14.50
CA ALA A 86 -4.09 -7.00 -15.81
C ALA A 86 -5.08 -6.05 -16.49
N ALA A 87 -6.37 -6.39 -16.52
CA ALA A 87 -7.40 -5.57 -17.14
C ALA A 87 -7.54 -4.20 -16.46
N VAL A 88 -7.65 -4.17 -15.13
CA VAL A 88 -7.75 -2.92 -14.35
C VAL A 88 -6.48 -2.08 -14.49
N THR A 89 -5.31 -2.70 -14.45
CA THR A 89 -4.03 -2.01 -14.66
C THR A 89 -3.96 -1.36 -16.04
N LEU A 90 -4.34 -2.08 -17.08
CA LEU A 90 -4.34 -1.54 -18.45
C LEU A 90 -5.28 -0.35 -18.56
N CYS A 91 -6.52 -0.48 -18.07
CA CYS A 91 -7.50 0.61 -18.07
C CYS A 91 -6.96 1.83 -17.30
N PHE A 92 -6.37 1.63 -16.12
CA PHE A 92 -5.83 2.71 -15.29
C PHE A 92 -4.62 3.38 -15.95
N ALA A 93 -3.69 2.63 -16.55
CA ALA A 93 -2.53 3.16 -17.26
C ALA A 93 -2.95 4.01 -18.47
N LEU A 94 -3.94 3.54 -19.25
CA LEU A 94 -4.51 4.28 -20.37
C LEU A 94 -5.20 5.57 -19.91
N LEU A 95 -5.98 5.50 -18.83
CA LEU A 95 -6.62 6.67 -18.22
C LEU A 95 -5.58 7.69 -17.74
N ALA A 96 -4.60 7.25 -16.96
CA ALA A 96 -3.54 8.11 -16.42
C ALA A 96 -2.75 8.81 -17.53
N ARG A 97 -2.50 8.10 -18.64
CA ARG A 97 -1.88 8.65 -19.84
C ARG A 97 -2.82 9.64 -20.55
N GLY A 98 -4.09 9.30 -20.69
CA GLY A 98 -5.11 10.12 -21.36
C GLY A 98 -5.31 11.48 -20.66
N VAL A 99 -5.33 11.50 -19.33
CA VAL A 99 -5.41 12.75 -18.54
C VAL A 99 -4.07 13.48 -18.41
N ARG A 100 -3.03 12.99 -19.09
CA ARG A 100 -1.65 13.56 -19.04
C ARG A 100 -1.10 13.63 -17.62
N GLY A 101 -1.42 12.66 -16.80
CA GLY A 101 -0.83 12.51 -15.45
C GLY A 101 0.54 11.87 -15.50
N VAL A 102 0.78 11.02 -16.52
CA VAL A 102 2.04 10.35 -16.79
C VAL A 102 2.39 10.38 -18.27
N ALA A 103 3.67 10.44 -18.59
CA ALA A 103 4.21 10.25 -19.93
C ALA A 103 4.08 8.78 -20.36
N GLN A 104 4.39 8.44 -21.61
CA GLN A 104 4.32 7.05 -22.09
C GLN A 104 5.17 6.09 -21.23
N SER A 105 6.41 6.47 -20.95
CA SER A 105 7.30 5.68 -20.08
C SER A 105 6.78 5.58 -18.66
N GLY A 106 6.18 6.65 -18.13
CA GLY A 106 5.53 6.67 -16.82
C GLY A 106 4.30 5.78 -16.76
N ALA A 107 3.51 5.69 -17.84
CA ALA A 107 2.35 4.79 -17.91
C ALA A 107 2.77 3.32 -17.87
N VAL A 108 3.87 2.95 -18.55
CA VAL A 108 4.42 1.59 -18.49
C VAL A 108 4.93 1.27 -17.09
N ALA A 109 5.77 2.13 -16.52
CA ALA A 109 6.30 1.94 -15.17
C ALA A 109 5.18 1.90 -14.11
N GLY A 110 4.25 2.83 -14.17
CA GLY A 110 3.07 2.87 -13.28
C GLY A 110 2.15 1.67 -13.46
N GLY A 111 2.01 1.17 -14.69
CA GLY A 111 1.29 -0.07 -14.98
C GLY A 111 1.92 -1.28 -14.30
N ILE A 112 3.24 -1.45 -14.39
CA ILE A 112 3.96 -2.55 -13.71
C ILE A 112 3.73 -2.47 -12.19
N VAL A 113 3.89 -1.29 -11.60
CA VAL A 113 3.64 -1.09 -10.17
C VAL A 113 2.18 -1.36 -9.81
N CYS A 114 1.24 -0.80 -10.55
CA CYS A 114 -0.19 -1.00 -10.35
C CYS A 114 -0.55 -2.50 -10.37
N PHE A 115 -0.04 -3.23 -11.36
CA PHE A 115 -0.23 -4.68 -11.46
C PHE A 115 0.36 -5.40 -10.23
N ALA A 116 1.59 -5.04 -9.82
CA ALA A 116 2.22 -5.65 -8.65
C ALA A 116 1.38 -5.42 -7.37
N LEU A 117 0.90 -4.20 -7.12
CA LEU A 117 0.07 -3.90 -5.96
C LEU A 117 -1.28 -4.63 -6.02
N PHE A 118 -1.97 -4.54 -7.16
CA PHE A 118 -3.29 -5.14 -7.32
C PHE A 118 -3.24 -6.66 -7.23
N ALA A 119 -2.33 -7.31 -7.95
CA ALA A 119 -2.19 -8.76 -7.95
C ALA A 119 -1.76 -9.31 -6.59
N SER A 120 -0.94 -8.56 -5.84
CA SER A 120 -0.40 -8.98 -4.54
C SER A 120 -1.36 -8.69 -3.38
N ALA A 121 -1.91 -7.48 -3.29
CA ALA A 121 -2.66 -6.98 -2.14
C ALA A 121 -4.13 -6.61 -2.45
N GLY A 122 -4.59 -6.85 -3.68
CA GLY A 122 -5.99 -6.77 -4.09
C GLY A 122 -6.52 -5.38 -4.38
N PRO A 123 -7.86 -5.28 -4.57
CA PRO A 123 -8.52 -4.04 -4.99
C PRO A 123 -8.30 -2.86 -4.05
N GLY A 124 -8.15 -3.12 -2.76
CA GLY A 124 -7.92 -2.06 -1.77
C GLY A 124 -6.56 -1.38 -1.94
N ALA A 125 -5.51 -2.14 -2.28
CA ALA A 125 -4.19 -1.58 -2.60
C ALA A 125 -4.24 -0.71 -3.87
N PHE A 126 -5.01 -1.14 -4.87
CA PHE A 126 -5.28 -0.33 -6.05
C PHE A 126 -6.04 0.96 -5.69
N ALA A 127 -7.05 0.89 -4.81
CA ALA A 127 -7.79 2.07 -4.38
C ALA A 127 -6.88 3.09 -3.67
N ALA A 128 -5.93 2.63 -2.85
CA ALA A 128 -4.93 3.50 -2.22
C ALA A 128 -4.01 4.15 -3.26
N LEU A 129 -3.52 3.39 -4.26
CA LEU A 129 -2.74 3.92 -5.38
C LEU A 129 -3.53 4.92 -6.23
N ALA A 130 -4.80 4.63 -6.52
CA ALA A 130 -5.69 5.53 -7.25
C ALA A 130 -5.92 6.84 -6.48
N THR A 131 -6.05 6.77 -5.16
CA THR A 131 -6.17 7.96 -4.28
C THR A 131 -4.91 8.81 -4.36
N LEU A 132 -3.72 8.18 -4.26
CA LEU A 132 -2.44 8.85 -4.48
C LEU A 132 -2.43 9.55 -5.85
N PHE A 133 -2.77 8.81 -6.92
CA PHE A 133 -2.77 9.37 -8.27
C PHE A 133 -3.70 10.59 -8.39
N VAL A 134 -4.93 10.49 -7.91
CA VAL A 134 -5.90 11.60 -7.95
C VAL A 134 -5.40 12.79 -7.15
N ALA A 135 -4.90 12.58 -5.93
CA ALA A 135 -4.37 13.65 -5.08
C ALA A 135 -3.19 14.38 -5.74
N THR A 136 -2.24 13.61 -6.28
CA THR A 136 -1.05 14.18 -6.96
C THR A 136 -1.41 14.84 -8.28
N TRP A 137 -2.27 14.24 -9.09
CA TRP A 137 -2.72 14.83 -10.35
C TRP A 137 -3.48 16.14 -10.14
N THR A 138 -4.39 16.20 -9.17
CA THR A 138 -5.15 17.42 -8.86
C THR A 138 -4.25 18.53 -8.31
N SER A 139 -3.35 18.21 -7.39
CA SER A 139 -2.41 19.20 -6.84
C SER A 139 -1.45 19.74 -7.90
N THR A 140 -0.98 18.90 -8.83
CA THR A 140 -0.15 19.34 -9.96
C THR A 140 -0.89 20.34 -10.87
N ARG A 141 -2.21 20.19 -11.04
CA ARG A 141 -3.04 21.10 -11.84
C ARG A 141 -3.36 22.43 -11.11
N LEU A 142 -3.41 22.41 -9.79
CA LEU A 142 -3.64 23.60 -9.01
C LEU A 142 -2.49 24.60 -9.17
N GLY A 143 -2.84 25.85 -9.51
CA GLY A 143 -1.85 26.93 -9.71
C GLY A 143 -0.87 26.71 -10.86
N TYR A 144 -1.20 25.84 -11.86
CA TYR A 144 -0.29 25.45 -12.95
C TYR A 144 0.34 26.64 -13.66
N ARG A 145 -0.44 27.71 -13.98
CA ARG A 145 0.08 28.92 -14.65
C ARG A 145 1.20 29.57 -13.84
N ARG A 146 1.00 29.75 -12.54
CA ARG A 146 2.01 30.29 -11.64
C ARG A 146 3.27 29.42 -11.59
N LYS A 147 3.10 28.11 -11.46
CA LYS A 147 4.25 27.19 -11.45
C LYS A 147 5.01 27.24 -12.78
N GLN A 148 4.31 27.47 -13.89
CA GLN A 148 4.91 27.65 -15.20
C GLN A 148 5.72 28.97 -15.29
N GLU A 149 5.18 30.08 -14.74
CA GLU A 149 5.88 31.36 -14.66
C GLU A 149 7.16 31.25 -13.81
N LEU A 150 7.17 30.42 -12.81
CA LEU A 150 8.32 30.16 -11.93
C LEU A 150 9.29 29.09 -12.49
N GLY A 151 8.99 28.47 -13.61
CA GLY A 151 9.78 27.35 -14.16
C GLY A 151 9.67 26.05 -13.37
N LEU A 152 8.65 25.91 -12.48
CA LEU A 152 8.46 24.78 -11.57
C LEU A 152 7.35 23.82 -12.03
N ALA A 153 6.63 24.14 -13.12
CA ALA A 153 5.53 23.32 -13.59
C ALA A 153 6.03 21.96 -14.10
N GLU A 154 5.32 20.90 -13.73
CA GLU A 154 5.51 19.56 -14.29
C GLU A 154 5.34 19.60 -15.82
N ARG A 155 6.02 18.71 -16.53
CA ARG A 155 5.94 18.61 -17.99
C ARG A 155 4.49 18.35 -18.42
N ARG A 156 4.13 18.88 -19.61
CA ARG A 156 2.77 18.71 -20.16
C ARG A 156 2.39 17.26 -20.42
N GLU A 157 3.38 16.41 -20.73
CA GLU A 157 3.20 14.98 -20.94
C GLU A 157 2.96 14.21 -19.62
N GLY A 158 3.23 14.82 -18.46
CA GLY A 158 3.19 14.22 -17.15
C GLY A 158 4.50 13.52 -16.76
N ARG A 159 4.47 12.78 -15.65
CA ARG A 159 5.63 12.15 -15.02
C ARG A 159 6.22 11.02 -15.85
N ASN A 160 7.53 10.96 -15.96
CA ASN A 160 8.25 9.90 -16.64
C ASN A 160 8.45 8.64 -15.76
N ALA A 161 9.06 7.58 -16.32
CA ALA A 161 9.27 6.31 -15.62
C ALA A 161 10.09 6.46 -14.35
N TRP A 162 11.16 7.26 -14.36
CA TRP A 162 12.05 7.43 -13.21
C TRP A 162 11.35 8.12 -12.04
N GLN A 163 10.57 9.17 -12.33
CA GLN A 163 9.75 9.85 -11.33
C GLN A 163 8.69 8.91 -10.73
N VAL A 164 8.05 8.07 -11.55
CA VAL A 164 7.05 7.10 -11.09
C VAL A 164 7.71 6.02 -10.24
N LEU A 165 8.81 5.43 -10.69
CA LEU A 165 9.50 4.36 -9.96
C LEU A 165 10.09 4.86 -8.64
N ALA A 166 10.74 6.03 -8.64
CA ALA A 166 11.31 6.61 -7.42
C ALA A 166 10.28 6.75 -6.30
N ASN A 167 9.04 7.08 -6.66
CA ASN A 167 7.95 7.26 -5.69
C ASN A 167 7.24 5.96 -5.29
N LEU A 168 7.23 4.91 -6.15
CA LEU A 168 6.33 3.78 -5.97
C LEU A 168 7.02 2.43 -5.79
N VAL A 169 8.32 2.31 -6.09
CA VAL A 169 9.02 1.01 -6.03
C VAL A 169 9.05 0.44 -4.62
N ALA A 170 9.19 1.26 -3.58
CA ALA A 170 9.16 0.81 -2.19
C ALA A 170 7.81 0.14 -1.84
N ALA A 171 6.71 0.72 -2.31
CA ALA A 171 5.38 0.14 -2.14
C ALA A 171 5.22 -1.17 -2.92
N ALA A 172 5.71 -1.23 -4.17
CA ALA A 172 5.66 -2.44 -4.99
C ALA A 172 6.46 -3.58 -4.36
N VAL A 173 7.66 -3.30 -3.86
CA VAL A 173 8.50 -4.30 -3.16
C VAL A 173 7.78 -4.81 -1.90
N ALA A 174 7.22 -3.93 -1.08
CA ALA A 174 6.47 -4.33 0.11
C ALA A 174 5.26 -5.21 -0.24
N ALA A 175 4.52 -4.88 -1.31
CA ALA A 175 3.41 -5.70 -1.81
C ALA A 175 3.85 -7.10 -2.26
N LEU A 176 4.97 -7.19 -2.99
CA LEU A 176 5.52 -8.47 -3.45
C LEU A 176 6.02 -9.33 -2.27
N ILE A 177 6.65 -8.71 -1.27
CA ILE A 177 7.07 -9.43 -0.05
C ILE A 177 5.83 -9.91 0.72
N PHE A 178 4.76 -9.10 0.81
CA PHE A 178 3.49 -9.54 1.37
C PHE A 178 2.95 -10.77 0.63
N ALA A 179 2.92 -10.75 -0.70
CA ALA A 179 2.44 -11.87 -1.50
C ALA A 179 3.28 -13.14 -1.29
N ALA A 180 4.59 -13.01 -1.08
CA ALA A 180 5.51 -14.12 -0.86
C ALA A 180 5.44 -14.69 0.57
N THR A 181 5.17 -13.84 1.58
CA THR A 181 5.29 -14.21 3.00
C THR A 181 3.96 -14.33 3.73
N GLY A 182 2.89 -13.73 3.20
CA GLY A 182 1.58 -13.58 3.88
C GLY A 182 1.60 -12.69 5.12
N THR A 183 2.71 -12.00 5.40
CA THR A 183 2.90 -11.25 6.64
C THR A 183 2.31 -9.85 6.52
N HIS A 184 1.21 -9.58 7.23
CA HIS A 184 0.42 -8.34 7.11
C HIS A 184 1.15 -7.05 7.44
N VAL A 185 2.25 -7.08 8.19
CA VAL A 185 3.06 -5.89 8.48
C VAL A 185 3.59 -5.23 7.20
N TRP A 186 3.80 -6.01 6.12
CA TRP A 186 4.20 -5.48 4.81
C TRP A 186 3.12 -4.65 4.14
N LEU A 187 1.84 -4.85 4.47
CA LEU A 187 0.75 -3.98 4.01
C LEU A 187 0.84 -2.60 4.64
N ASN A 188 1.18 -2.50 5.93
CA ASN A 188 1.44 -1.19 6.56
C ASN A 188 2.65 -0.49 5.91
N ALA A 189 3.71 -1.22 5.60
CA ALA A 189 4.88 -0.69 4.90
C ALA A 189 4.54 -0.19 3.49
N MET A 190 3.76 -0.97 2.73
CA MET A 190 3.25 -0.60 1.40
C MET A 190 2.45 0.70 1.46
N ILE A 191 1.48 0.79 2.38
CA ILE A 191 0.63 1.97 2.52
C ILE A 191 1.43 3.18 3.00
N ALA A 192 2.41 3.01 3.90
CA ALA A 192 3.29 4.09 4.35
C ALA A 192 4.13 4.67 3.21
N ALA A 193 4.66 3.83 2.32
CA ALA A 193 5.37 4.28 1.13
C ALA A 193 4.46 5.07 0.18
N LEU A 194 3.23 4.59 -0.08
CA LEU A 194 2.25 5.32 -0.88
C LEU A 194 1.85 6.64 -0.22
N ALA A 195 1.64 6.65 1.10
CA ALA A 195 1.30 7.83 1.87
C ALA A 195 2.43 8.88 1.84
N ALA A 196 3.70 8.45 1.93
CA ALA A 196 4.87 9.33 1.82
C ALA A 196 4.95 9.97 0.42
N ALA A 197 4.82 9.18 -0.64
CA ALA A 197 4.83 9.67 -2.01
C ALA A 197 3.69 10.67 -2.29
N ALA A 198 2.49 10.40 -1.76
CA ALA A 198 1.37 11.32 -1.87
C ALA A 198 1.62 12.61 -1.08
N ALA A 199 2.09 12.48 0.17
CA ALA A 199 2.32 13.61 1.06
C ALA A 199 3.38 14.55 0.49
N ASP A 200 4.53 14.03 0.06
CA ASP A 200 5.60 14.83 -0.51
C ASP A 200 5.14 15.58 -1.77
N THR A 201 4.56 14.86 -2.73
CA THR A 201 4.09 15.50 -3.96
C THR A 201 3.03 16.57 -3.70
N VAL A 202 2.02 16.28 -2.89
CA VAL A 202 0.94 17.24 -2.61
C VAL A 202 1.48 18.43 -1.83
N ALA A 203 2.41 18.20 -0.88
CA ALA A 203 3.03 19.28 -0.12
C ALA A 203 3.81 20.25 -1.00
N SER A 204 4.65 19.72 -1.90
CA SER A 204 5.47 20.52 -2.82
C SER A 204 4.60 21.29 -3.82
N GLU A 205 3.62 20.62 -4.45
CA GLU A 205 2.73 21.21 -5.45
C GLU A 205 1.83 22.32 -4.86
N ILE A 206 1.25 22.10 -3.68
CA ILE A 206 0.43 23.11 -2.99
C ILE A 206 1.33 24.24 -2.48
N GLY A 207 2.49 23.92 -1.91
CA GLY A 207 3.46 24.90 -1.46
C GLY A 207 3.88 25.89 -2.55
N GLN A 208 4.13 25.38 -3.76
CA GLN A 208 4.51 26.18 -4.94
C GLN A 208 3.33 26.96 -5.53
N SER A 209 2.10 26.50 -5.37
CA SER A 209 0.91 27.16 -5.91
C SER A 209 0.53 28.45 -5.17
N ILE A 210 0.96 28.61 -3.93
CA ILE A 210 0.60 29.74 -3.06
C ILE A 210 1.64 30.84 -3.17
N ARG A 211 1.18 32.14 -3.13
CA ARG A 211 2.05 33.32 -3.21
C ARG A 211 2.74 33.63 -1.89
N ARG A 212 3.55 32.67 -1.38
CA ARG A 212 4.33 32.87 -0.15
C ARG A 212 5.72 32.28 -0.32
N ASP A 213 6.71 32.92 0.33
CA ASP A 213 8.04 32.36 0.42
C ASP A 213 8.01 31.05 1.22
N ALA A 214 8.77 30.08 0.75
CA ALA A 214 9.04 28.87 1.51
C ALA A 214 10.04 29.18 2.64
N ARG A 215 10.12 28.29 3.61
CA ARG A 215 11.17 28.30 4.63
C ARG A 215 12.01 27.04 4.49
N MET A 216 13.33 27.23 4.48
CA MET A 216 14.28 26.13 4.50
C MET A 216 14.07 25.30 5.77
N ILE A 217 13.80 24.01 5.64
CA ILE A 217 13.50 23.13 6.78
C ILE A 217 14.64 23.07 7.80
N THR A 218 15.90 23.15 7.34
CA THR A 218 17.08 23.04 8.20
C THR A 218 17.47 24.33 8.91
N THR A 219 17.10 25.50 8.38
CA THR A 219 17.57 26.80 8.90
C THR A 219 16.44 27.76 9.26
N GLY A 220 15.19 27.47 8.86
CA GLY A 220 14.04 28.38 9.01
C GLY A 220 14.08 29.64 8.15
N LYS A 221 15.17 29.90 7.40
CA LYS A 221 15.33 31.09 6.56
C LYS A 221 14.33 31.08 5.41
N ARG A 222 13.86 32.26 4.98
CA ARG A 222 13.01 32.41 3.80
C ARG A 222 13.82 32.06 2.55
N VAL A 223 13.20 31.27 1.66
CA VAL A 223 13.77 30.86 0.37
C VAL A 223 12.69 30.98 -0.71
N PRO A 224 13.05 31.15 -1.98
CA PRO A 224 12.10 31.13 -3.08
C PRO A 224 11.27 29.83 -3.13
N ALA A 225 10.05 29.90 -3.64
CA ALA A 225 9.25 28.70 -3.90
C ALA A 225 9.98 27.76 -4.86
N GLY A 226 9.88 26.46 -4.61
CA GLY A 226 10.57 25.43 -5.43
C GLY A 226 12.04 25.20 -5.04
N THR A 227 12.57 25.87 -4.02
CA THR A 227 13.90 25.55 -3.48
C THR A 227 13.88 24.18 -2.80
N ASP A 228 14.83 23.30 -3.13
CA ASP A 228 14.97 21.98 -2.51
C ASP A 228 15.06 22.09 -0.98
N GLY A 229 14.19 21.37 -0.27
CA GLY A 229 14.06 21.45 1.18
C GLY A 229 13.33 22.68 1.71
N GLY A 230 12.72 23.48 0.82
CA GLY A 230 11.84 24.59 1.18
C GLY A 230 10.42 24.12 1.50
N ILE A 231 9.96 24.38 2.72
CA ILE A 231 8.61 23.99 3.19
C ILE A 231 7.71 25.19 3.37
N THR A 232 6.40 24.98 3.26
CA THR A 232 5.36 25.97 3.58
C THR A 232 4.32 25.35 4.48
N VAL A 233 3.74 26.11 5.40
CA VAL A 233 2.68 25.61 6.30
C VAL A 233 1.50 25.03 5.53
N PRO A 234 0.96 25.69 4.48
CA PRO A 234 -0.14 25.12 3.70
C PRO A 234 0.29 23.85 2.94
N GLY A 235 1.51 23.80 2.39
CA GLY A 235 2.03 22.61 1.73
C GLY A 235 2.15 21.45 2.71
N THR A 236 2.77 21.65 3.87
CA THR A 236 2.92 20.62 4.91
C THR A 236 1.54 20.11 5.39
N ALA A 237 0.57 21.00 5.61
CA ALA A 237 -0.78 20.60 5.99
C ALA A 237 -1.48 19.77 4.89
N ALA A 238 -1.32 20.18 3.62
CA ALA A 238 -1.87 19.45 2.48
C ALA A 238 -1.21 18.07 2.32
N GLY A 239 0.10 17.97 2.55
CA GLY A 239 0.82 16.68 2.54
C GLY A 239 0.33 15.74 3.64
N LEU A 240 0.14 16.25 4.86
CA LEU A 240 -0.46 15.45 5.94
C LEU A 240 -1.86 14.96 5.56
N ALA A 241 -2.70 15.84 4.99
CA ALA A 241 -4.04 15.46 4.53
C ALA A 241 -3.99 14.38 3.44
N ALA A 242 -3.02 14.43 2.52
CA ALA A 242 -2.83 13.40 1.50
C ALA A 242 -2.40 12.04 2.11
N SER A 243 -1.47 12.06 3.08
CA SER A 243 -1.08 10.86 3.84
C SER A 243 -2.29 10.23 4.54
N VAL A 244 -3.11 11.04 5.21
CA VAL A 244 -4.36 10.59 5.85
C VAL A 244 -5.33 10.01 4.83
N ALA A 245 -5.53 10.66 3.68
CA ALA A 245 -6.48 10.21 2.66
C ALA A 245 -6.11 8.84 2.09
N VAL A 246 -4.84 8.63 1.70
CA VAL A 246 -4.35 7.34 1.19
C VAL A 246 -4.52 6.24 2.23
N THR A 247 -4.17 6.52 3.48
CA THR A 247 -4.24 5.56 4.58
C THR A 247 -5.67 5.24 4.97
N ALA A 248 -6.56 6.26 4.98
CA ALA A 248 -7.99 6.08 5.29
C ALA A 248 -8.69 5.18 4.26
N VAL A 249 -8.37 5.35 2.97
CA VAL A 249 -8.88 4.46 1.90
C VAL A 249 -8.37 3.04 2.10
N ALA A 250 -7.10 2.85 2.43
CA ALA A 250 -6.54 1.53 2.72
C ALA A 250 -7.22 0.86 3.92
N ALA A 251 -7.53 1.61 4.97
CA ALA A 251 -8.28 1.10 6.13
C ALA A 251 -9.75 0.80 5.78
N ALA A 252 -10.43 1.69 5.06
CA ALA A 252 -11.81 1.52 4.65
C ALA A 252 -12.02 0.32 3.71
N THR A 253 -11.02 0.02 2.87
CA THR A 253 -11.03 -1.13 1.96
C THR A 253 -10.46 -2.40 2.58
N GLY A 254 -10.04 -2.36 3.86
CA GLY A 254 -9.58 -3.52 4.60
C GLY A 254 -8.16 -3.99 4.26
N VAL A 255 -7.33 -3.16 3.63
CA VAL A 255 -5.91 -3.48 3.40
C VAL A 255 -5.13 -3.48 4.70
N ILE A 256 -5.44 -2.54 5.59
CA ILE A 256 -4.84 -2.43 6.92
C ILE A 256 -5.92 -2.41 8.00
N ASP A 257 -5.56 -2.80 9.21
CA ASP A 257 -6.45 -2.67 10.36
C ASP A 257 -6.70 -1.18 10.67
N PRO A 258 -7.97 -0.74 10.79
CA PRO A 258 -8.30 0.64 11.17
C PRO A 258 -7.66 1.10 12.49
N ARG A 259 -7.35 0.18 13.40
CA ARG A 259 -6.65 0.49 14.66
C ARG A 259 -5.20 0.89 14.44
N CYS A 260 -4.62 0.44 13.32
CA CYS A 260 -3.23 0.69 12.93
C CYS A 260 -3.07 1.87 11.96
N ILE A 261 -4.17 2.61 11.67
CA ILE A 261 -4.18 3.73 10.68
C ILE A 261 -3.10 4.78 10.98
N TRP A 262 -2.80 5.01 12.25
CA TRP A 262 -1.78 5.98 12.66
C TRP A 262 -0.37 5.62 12.19
N ILE A 263 -0.07 4.31 12.02
CA ILE A 263 1.28 3.84 11.61
C ILE A 263 1.66 4.37 10.22
N PRO A 264 0.89 4.07 9.14
CA PRO A 264 1.21 4.60 7.82
C PRO A 264 1.05 6.12 7.72
N VAL A 265 0.14 6.74 8.49
CA VAL A 265 -0.01 8.20 8.49
C VAL A 265 1.25 8.87 9.03
N VAL A 266 1.72 8.44 10.21
CA VAL A 266 2.92 9.02 10.83
C VAL A 266 4.16 8.71 10.02
N ALA A 267 4.33 7.46 9.56
CA ALA A 267 5.46 7.06 8.74
C ALA A 267 5.48 7.79 7.39
N GLY A 268 4.32 7.94 6.74
CA GLY A 268 4.18 8.69 5.49
C GLY A 268 4.50 10.18 5.66
N PHE A 269 4.00 10.80 6.71
CA PHE A 269 4.34 12.18 7.04
C PHE A 269 5.83 12.36 7.37
N ALA A 270 6.41 11.44 8.14
CA ALA A 270 7.84 11.44 8.44
C ALA A 270 8.70 11.27 7.16
N GLY A 271 8.25 10.43 6.21
CA GLY A 271 8.87 10.30 4.88
C GLY A 271 8.90 11.64 4.12
N MET A 272 7.78 12.38 4.07
CA MET A 272 7.73 13.72 3.47
C MET A 272 8.69 14.71 4.17
N VAL A 273 8.77 14.66 5.50
CA VAL A 273 9.71 15.52 6.25
C VAL A 273 11.16 15.14 5.93
N LEU A 274 11.45 13.84 5.86
CA LEU A 274 12.78 13.34 5.47
C LEU A 274 13.14 13.77 4.04
N ASP A 275 12.18 13.72 3.09
CA ASP A 275 12.35 14.22 1.73
C ASP A 275 12.85 15.67 1.75
N SER A 276 12.17 16.55 2.47
CA SER A 276 12.57 17.95 2.63
C SER A 276 13.95 18.11 3.28
N ILE A 277 14.32 17.26 4.23
CA ILE A 277 15.67 17.29 4.87
C ILE A 277 16.74 16.83 3.88
N LEU A 278 16.51 15.75 3.15
CA LEU A 278 17.44 15.25 2.13
C LEU A 278 17.58 16.27 0.98
N GLY A 279 16.47 16.89 0.58
CA GLY A 279 16.46 17.99 -0.39
C GLY A 279 17.32 19.16 0.05
N ALA A 280 17.16 19.62 1.31
CA ALA A 280 17.93 20.71 1.88
C ALA A 280 19.43 20.41 2.05
N THR A 281 19.81 19.15 2.12
CA THR A 281 21.18 18.72 2.45
C THR A 281 21.90 18.04 1.28
N LEU A 282 21.52 16.81 0.95
CA LEU A 282 22.23 15.98 -0.03
C LEU A 282 21.94 16.40 -1.48
N GLN A 283 20.68 16.70 -1.82
CA GLN A 283 20.32 17.10 -3.18
C GLN A 283 20.94 18.45 -3.53
N ARG A 284 20.88 19.44 -2.66
CA ARG A 284 21.50 20.75 -2.88
C ARG A 284 23.03 20.70 -3.01
N ARG A 285 23.67 19.65 -2.49
CA ARG A 285 25.10 19.40 -2.70
C ARG A 285 25.39 18.64 -3.99
N GLY A 286 24.36 18.23 -4.74
CA GLY A 286 24.49 17.43 -5.95
C GLY A 286 24.89 15.97 -5.70
N TRP A 287 24.79 15.46 -4.45
CA TRP A 287 25.16 14.09 -4.12
C TRP A 287 24.08 13.06 -4.54
N ILE A 288 22.81 13.46 -4.53
CA ILE A 288 21.70 12.65 -4.99
C ILE A 288 20.75 13.50 -5.83
N SER A 289 20.04 12.87 -6.78
CA SER A 289 19.00 13.51 -7.58
C SER A 289 17.69 13.60 -6.81
N ASN A 290 16.72 14.34 -7.34
CA ASN A 290 15.37 14.40 -6.79
C ASN A 290 14.70 13.02 -6.74
N GLU A 291 14.88 12.20 -7.76
CA GLU A 291 14.38 10.81 -7.77
C GLU A 291 15.05 9.96 -6.66
N GLY A 292 16.34 10.22 -6.39
CA GLY A 292 17.03 9.58 -5.28
C GLY A 292 16.45 9.98 -3.93
N VAL A 293 16.12 11.25 -3.73
CA VAL A 293 15.45 11.74 -2.51
C VAL A 293 14.10 11.06 -2.33
N ASN A 294 13.26 11.04 -3.36
CA ASN A 294 11.94 10.39 -3.33
C ASN A 294 12.04 8.89 -3.02
N LEU A 295 13.01 8.19 -3.59
CA LEU A 295 13.23 6.78 -3.31
C LEU A 295 13.59 6.54 -1.85
N TRP A 296 14.54 7.30 -1.32
CA TRP A 296 14.99 7.13 0.08
C TRP A 296 13.90 7.51 1.08
N SER A 297 13.13 8.56 0.81
CA SER A 297 12.05 9.00 1.69
C SER A 297 10.89 8.00 1.75
N THR A 298 10.48 7.43 0.60
CA THR A 298 9.44 6.40 0.55
C THR A 298 9.90 5.07 1.13
N LEU A 299 11.16 4.68 0.92
CA LEU A 299 11.75 3.50 1.54
C LEU A 299 11.85 3.66 3.07
N ALA A 300 12.29 4.81 3.56
CA ALA A 300 12.35 5.08 5.00
C ALA A 300 10.96 5.02 5.64
N ALA A 301 9.92 5.55 4.99
CA ALA A 301 8.54 5.44 5.47
C ALA A 301 8.08 3.97 5.54
N ALA A 302 8.39 3.16 4.52
CA ALA A 302 8.07 1.73 4.52
C ALA A 302 8.78 0.99 5.68
N VAL A 303 10.07 1.24 5.86
CA VAL A 303 10.88 0.62 6.95
C VAL A 303 10.37 1.05 8.31
N ALA A 304 10.06 2.34 8.50
CA ALA A 304 9.52 2.85 9.76
C ALA A 304 8.17 2.16 10.10
N ALA A 305 7.27 2.05 9.14
CA ALA A 305 6.00 1.37 9.34
C ALA A 305 6.17 -0.14 9.59
N TYR A 306 7.13 -0.78 8.95
CA TYR A 306 7.46 -2.19 9.19
C TYR A 306 8.02 -2.42 10.61
N ALA A 307 8.83 -1.50 11.12
CA ALA A 307 9.45 -1.61 12.44
C ALA A 307 8.42 -1.47 13.59
N VAL A 308 7.32 -0.74 13.36
CA VAL A 308 6.23 -0.60 14.33
C VAL A 308 5.29 -1.80 14.16
N ARG A 309 5.51 -2.82 14.99
CA ARG A 309 4.61 -4.00 15.05
C ARG A 309 3.44 -3.68 15.97
N PRO A 310 2.18 -3.80 15.48
CA PRO A 310 0.99 -3.59 16.31
C PRO A 310 0.81 -4.72 17.35
#